data_18a202234c4c52fc7fb4a92ee1172880
#
_entry.id   18a202234c4c52fc7fb4a92ee1172880
#
_cell.length_a   1.000
_cell.length_b   1.000
_cell.length_c   1.000
_cell.angle_alpha   90.00
_cell.angle_beta   90.00
_cell.angle_gamma   90.00
#
_symmetry.space_group_name_H-M   'P 1'
#
loop_
_entity.id
_entity.type
_entity.pdbx_description
1 polymer ?
#
loop_
_entity_poly.entity_id
_entity_poly.type
_entity_poly.pdbx_seq_one_letter_code
_entity_poly.pdbx_strand_id
1 'polypeptide(L)' 'EPTRGIDVGAKDQIYEIIEGLAQQGMAVVVISSEIPELQLMCDRICVMSQGKVTTVIDRSEFADSDNILRNAIGI' A
#
# COMPACT_ATOMS: atom_id res chain seq x y z
N GLU A 1 -8.53 3.74 -0.20
CA GLU A 1 -7.69 4.54 -1.11
C GLU A 1 -7.57 5.97 -0.59
N PRO A 2 -6.64 6.23 0.32
CA PRO A 2 -6.60 7.49 1.05
C PRO A 2 -6.29 8.72 0.19
N THR A 3 -5.69 8.52 -0.98
CA THR A 3 -5.26 9.63 -1.84
C THR A 3 -6.04 9.74 -3.15
N ARG A 4 -7.08 8.95 -3.31
CA ARG A 4 -7.87 8.96 -4.54
C ARG A 4 -8.51 10.32 -4.76
N GLY A 5 -8.29 10.90 -5.95
CA GLY A 5 -8.83 12.20 -6.30
C GLY A 5 -8.13 13.40 -5.66
N ILE A 6 -6.97 13.18 -5.04
CA ILE A 6 -6.19 14.22 -4.37
C ILE A 6 -4.98 14.61 -5.21
N ASP A 7 -4.63 15.88 -5.21
CA ASP A 7 -3.47 16.40 -5.93
C ASP A 7 -2.17 15.78 -5.44
N VAL A 8 -1.18 15.67 -6.34
CA VAL A 8 0.12 15.09 -6.02
C VAL A 8 0.77 15.76 -4.81
N GLY A 9 0.72 17.07 -4.72
CA GLY A 9 1.29 17.81 -3.59
C GLY A 9 0.58 17.51 -2.26
N ALA A 10 -0.74 17.30 -2.30
CA ALA A 10 -1.51 16.97 -1.10
C ALA A 10 -1.31 15.51 -0.66
N LYS A 11 -0.95 14.63 -1.59
CA LYS A 11 -0.66 13.22 -1.25
C LYS A 11 0.49 13.11 -0.26
N ASP A 12 1.54 13.91 -0.43
CA ASP A 12 2.70 13.86 0.46
C ASP A 12 2.31 14.19 1.90
N GLN A 13 1.39 15.12 2.10
CA GLN A 13 0.91 15.47 3.44
C GLN A 13 0.16 14.31 4.09
N ILE A 14 -0.64 13.59 3.31
CA ILE A 14 -1.36 12.41 3.79
C ILE A 14 -0.38 11.32 4.19
N TYR A 15 0.65 11.08 3.37
CA TYR A 15 1.67 10.08 3.66
C TYR A 15 2.41 10.40 4.95
N GLU A 16 2.73 11.67 5.19
CA GLU A 16 3.38 12.10 6.42
C GLU A 16 2.51 11.85 7.65
N ILE A 17 1.20 12.09 7.55
CA ILE A 17 0.26 11.84 8.64
C ILE A 17 0.23 10.35 8.97
N ILE A 18 0.11 9.50 7.95
CA ILE A 18 0.06 8.05 8.13
C ILE A 18 1.36 7.54 8.76
N GLU A 19 2.50 8.00 8.26
CA GLU A 19 3.81 7.62 8.80
C GLU A 19 3.95 8.04 10.27
N GLY A 20 3.49 9.24 10.60
CA GLY A 20 3.51 9.74 11.97
C GLY A 20 2.68 8.88 12.91
N LEU A 21 1.51 8.44 12.48
CA LEU A 21 0.66 7.54 13.27
C LEU A 21 1.35 6.21 13.52
N ALA A 22 1.97 5.64 12.50
CA ALA A 22 2.70 4.39 12.63
C ALA A 22 3.88 4.50 13.59
N GLN A 23 4.60 5.62 13.56
CA GLN A 23 5.72 5.85 14.46
C GLN A 23 5.28 6.02 15.92
N GLN A 24 4.03 6.38 16.15
CA GLN A 24 3.46 6.45 17.50
C GLN A 24 3.03 5.10 18.03
N GLY A 25 3.28 4.03 17.29
CA GLY A 25 2.93 2.69 17.71
C GLY A 25 1.57 2.22 17.23
N MET A 26 0.90 2.96 16.37
CA MET A 26 -0.39 2.55 15.83
C MET A 26 -0.23 1.54 14.71
N ALA A 27 -1.13 0.55 14.68
CA ALA A 27 -1.26 -0.33 13.54
C ALA A 27 -2.13 0.37 12.49
N VAL A 28 -1.59 0.58 11.29
CA VAL A 28 -2.27 1.30 10.22
C VAL A 28 -2.54 0.35 9.06
N VAL A 29 -3.79 0.29 8.61
CA VAL A 29 -4.18 -0.48 7.44
C VAL A 29 -4.60 0.48 6.32
N VAL A 30 -3.95 0.36 5.17
CA VAL A 30 -4.24 1.19 3.99
C VAL A 30 -4.80 0.31 2.88
N ILE A 31 -5.91 0.72 2.30
CA ILE A 31 -6.54 0.02 1.19
C ILE A 31 -6.36 0.87 -0.07
N SER A 32 -5.72 0.30 -1.09
CA SER A 32 -5.48 1.02 -2.33
C SER A 32 -5.28 0.04 -3.49
N SER A 33 -5.59 0.49 -4.70
CA SER A 33 -5.25 -0.22 -5.93
C SER A 33 -3.98 0.33 -6.59
N GLU A 34 -3.37 1.36 -6.00
CA GLU A 34 -2.16 1.99 -6.54
C GLU A 34 -0.91 1.35 -5.92
N ILE A 35 -0.24 0.47 -6.67
CA ILE A 35 0.94 -0.25 -6.19
C ILE A 35 2.05 0.67 -5.69
N PRO A 36 2.43 1.73 -6.42
CA PRO A 36 3.49 2.61 -5.92
C PRO A 36 3.18 3.23 -4.57
N GLU A 37 1.91 3.57 -4.32
CA GLU A 37 1.46 4.10 -3.04
C GLU A 37 1.64 3.08 -1.93
N LEU A 38 1.25 1.83 -2.17
CA LEU A 38 1.39 0.76 -1.20
C LEU A 38 2.86 0.47 -0.88
N GLN A 39 3.71 0.43 -1.90
CA GLN A 39 5.13 0.17 -1.73
C GLN A 39 5.83 1.27 -0.95
N LEU A 40 5.34 2.51 -1.09
CA LEU A 40 5.92 3.65 -0.39
C LEU A 40 5.60 3.63 1.12
N MET A 41 4.37 3.27 1.48
CA MET A 41 3.87 3.44 2.85
C MET A 41 3.85 2.17 3.67
N CYS A 42 3.68 1.01 3.04
CA CYS A 42 3.40 -0.23 3.76
C CYS A 42 4.66 -1.01 4.08
N ASP A 43 4.64 -1.72 5.20
CA ASP A 43 5.69 -2.69 5.54
C ASP A 43 5.37 -4.05 4.91
N ARG A 44 4.09 -4.35 4.74
CA ARG A 44 3.61 -5.57 4.09
C ARG A 44 2.40 -5.23 3.25
N ILE A 45 2.25 -5.96 2.15
CA ILE A 45 1.10 -5.82 1.26
C ILE A 45 0.35 -7.15 1.22
N CYS A 46 -0.94 -7.10 1.55
CA CYS A 46 -1.83 -8.25 1.43
C CYS A 46 -2.62 -8.10 0.14
N VAL A 47 -2.51 -9.09 -0.74
CA VAL A 47 -3.28 -9.12 -1.98
C VAL A 47 -4.54 -9.94 -1.74
N MET A 48 -5.69 -9.36 -2.05
CA MET A 48 -6.97 -10.02 -1.87
C MET A 48 -7.66 -10.22 -3.21
N SER A 49 -8.32 -11.36 -3.35
CA SER A 49 -9.13 -11.67 -4.51
C SER A 49 -10.35 -12.46 -4.05
N GLN A 50 -11.53 -12.07 -4.52
CA GLN A 50 -12.79 -12.76 -4.23
C GLN A 50 -13.01 -12.96 -2.73
N GLY A 51 -12.67 -11.95 -1.93
CA GLY A 51 -12.86 -11.98 -0.48
C GLY A 51 -11.82 -12.78 0.29
N LYS A 52 -10.75 -13.21 -0.35
CA LYS A 52 -9.70 -14.01 0.28
C LYS A 52 -8.34 -13.36 0.09
N VAL A 53 -7.47 -13.52 1.09
CA VAL A 53 -6.07 -13.13 0.97
C VAL A 53 -5.36 -14.21 0.14
N THR A 54 -4.82 -13.81 -1.01
CA THR A 54 -4.13 -14.73 -1.90
C THR A 54 -2.63 -14.77 -1.66
N THR A 55 -2.06 -13.65 -1.21
CA THR A 55 -0.63 -13.60 -0.89
C THR A 55 -0.35 -12.43 0.03
N VAL A 56 0.76 -12.53 0.79
CA VAL A 56 1.29 -11.46 1.63
C VAL A 56 2.74 -11.24 1.25
N ILE A 57 3.11 -10.01 0.97
CA ILE A 57 4.44 -9.66 0.48
C ILE A 57 5.08 -8.69 1.45
N ASP A 58 6.27 -9.03 1.95
CA ASP A 58 7.03 -8.16 2.85
C ASP A 58 7.81 -7.11 2.06
N ARG A 59 8.15 -6.01 2.73
CA ARG A 59 8.88 -4.90 2.10
C ARG A 59 10.16 -5.36 1.39
N SER A 60 10.87 -6.31 1.94
CA SER A 60 12.10 -6.83 1.35
C SER A 60 11.90 -7.51 -0.01
N GLU A 61 10.66 -7.88 -0.31
CA GLU A 61 10.30 -8.57 -1.54
C GLU A 61 9.61 -7.66 -2.57
N PHE A 62 9.39 -6.39 -2.26
CA PHE A 62 8.61 -5.48 -3.11
C PHE A 62 9.20 -5.34 -4.52
N ALA A 63 10.51 -5.21 -4.63
CA ALA A 63 11.15 -5.04 -5.92
C ALA A 63 10.99 -6.27 -6.82
N ASP A 64 11.08 -7.46 -6.24
CA ASP A 64 10.97 -8.71 -6.99
C ASP A 64 9.53 -9.13 -7.25
N SER A 65 8.59 -8.59 -6.48
CA SER A 65 7.19 -8.98 -6.53
C SER A 65 6.30 -8.02 -7.33
N ASP A 66 6.86 -6.99 -7.94
CA ASP A 66 6.08 -5.96 -8.63
C ASP A 66 5.15 -6.57 -9.70
N ASN A 67 5.65 -7.50 -10.51
CA ASN A 67 4.85 -8.16 -11.53
C ASN A 67 3.73 -9.01 -10.92
N ILE A 68 4.01 -9.65 -9.80
CA ILE A 68 3.02 -10.46 -9.09
C ILE A 68 1.90 -9.57 -8.59
N LEU A 69 2.25 -8.45 -7.98
CA LEU A 69 1.27 -7.48 -7.48
C LEU A 69 0.40 -6.94 -8.61
N ARG A 70 1.00 -6.55 -9.73
CA ARG A 70 0.25 -6.01 -10.87
C ARG A 70 -0.73 -7.03 -11.42
N ASN A 71 -0.32 -8.28 -11.57
CA ASN A 71 -1.18 -9.34 -12.07
C ASN A 71 -2.30 -9.65 -11.09
N ALA A 72 -2.00 -9.67 -9.80
CA ALA A 72 -2.96 -10.02 -8.77
C ALA A 72 -4.10 -9.01 -8.65
N ILE A 73 -3.83 -7.72 -8.87
CA ILE A 73 -4.85 -6.68 -8.76
C ILE A 73 -5.40 -6.24 -10.12
N GLY A 74 -5.05 -6.94 -11.19
CA GLY A 74 -5.66 -6.73 -12.49
C GLY A 74 -5.17 -5.51 -13.27
N ILE A 75 -3.97 -5.06 -13.02
CA ILE A 75 -3.38 -3.91 -13.73
C ILE A 75 -2.49 -4.35 -14.87
#